data_1ea712afa07b85ba1074c50dbeeb861e
#
_entry.id   1ea712afa07b85ba1074c50dbeeb861e
#
_cell.length_a   1.000
_cell.length_b   1.000
_cell.length_c   1.000
_cell.angle_alpha   90.00
_cell.angle_beta   90.00
_cell.angle_gamma   90.00
#
_symmetry.space_group_name_H-M   'P 1'
#
loop_
_entity.id
_entity.type
_entity.pdbx_description
1 polymer ?
#
loop_
_entity_poly.entity_id
_entity_poly.type
_entity_poly.pdbx_seq_one_letter_code
_entity_poly.pdbx_strand_id
1 'polypeptide(L)'
;ELYPYFNLFGTYCSASRFSKQKNFFYYDVEDDNVLTVVKKVKPQLIISCLRGPFEAQVACHKHLVDYIQNFDCRLMFISSTNVFDAFEHYASYEIDKTLSESPYGRFKIKIENSLLSLAPSKYVIARLPMVFGTNAPRTKEIEAQVASGTPIEVFPNTIVNVTSDRKLSQQVHY
;
A
#
# COMPACT_ATOMS: atom_id res chain seq x y z
N GLU A 1 -4.73 13.41 8.37
CA GLU A 1 -3.84 13.60 9.53
C GLU A 1 -2.48 14.19 9.13
N LEU A 2 -1.93 13.90 7.94
CA LEU A 2 -0.64 14.44 7.47
C LEU A 2 -0.72 15.90 7.00
N TYR A 3 -1.89 16.37 6.58
CA TYR A 3 -2.09 17.68 5.96
C TYR A 3 -1.55 18.89 6.75
N PRO A 4 -1.62 18.95 8.07
CA PRO A 4 -1.08 20.11 8.79
C PRO A 4 0.45 20.23 8.75
N TYR A 5 1.15 19.16 8.42
CA TYR A 5 2.60 19.05 8.52
C TYR A 5 3.33 19.02 7.18
N PHE A 6 2.61 18.65 6.09
CA PHE A 6 3.22 18.40 4.79
C PHE A 6 2.44 19.08 3.67
N ASN A 7 3.14 19.47 2.61
CA ASN A 7 2.53 19.88 1.35
C ASN A 7 2.11 18.62 0.57
N LEU A 8 0.85 18.22 0.74
CA LEU A 8 0.33 16.97 0.21
C LEU A 8 -0.21 17.11 -1.21
N PHE A 9 0.17 16.15 -2.03
CA PHE A 9 -0.42 15.88 -3.34
C PHE A 9 -0.98 14.46 -3.36
N GLY A 10 -2.00 14.23 -4.16
CA GLY A 10 -2.61 12.91 -4.28
C GLY A 10 -2.93 12.54 -5.72
N THR A 11 -3.12 11.26 -5.96
CA THR A 11 -3.68 10.74 -7.20
C THR A 11 -5.06 10.14 -6.95
N TYR A 12 -5.92 10.17 -7.96
CA TYR A 12 -7.23 9.54 -7.96
C TYR A 12 -7.52 8.96 -9.35
N CYS A 13 -8.30 7.88 -9.41
CA CYS A 13 -8.84 7.32 -10.65
C CYS A 13 -10.37 7.50 -10.67
N SER A 14 -11.11 6.71 -9.90
CA SER A 14 -12.58 6.68 -9.91
C SER A 14 -13.25 7.69 -8.97
N ALA A 15 -12.54 8.27 -8.00
CA ALA A 15 -13.12 9.12 -6.97
C ALA A 15 -13.28 10.57 -7.46
N SER A 16 -14.34 10.86 -8.22
CA SER A 16 -14.64 12.17 -8.83
C SER A 16 -14.63 13.37 -7.86
N ARG A 17 -14.85 13.13 -6.55
CA ARG A 17 -14.79 14.19 -5.51
C ARG A 17 -13.43 14.92 -5.44
N PHE A 18 -12.38 14.30 -5.96
CA PHE A 18 -11.03 14.88 -5.97
C PHE A 18 -10.73 15.69 -7.25
N SER A 19 -11.55 15.58 -8.29
CA SER A 19 -11.30 16.21 -9.61
C SER A 19 -11.21 17.74 -9.56
N LYS A 20 -11.84 18.37 -8.57
CA LYS A 20 -11.82 19.83 -8.37
C LYS A 20 -10.70 20.33 -7.44
N GLN A 21 -9.93 19.41 -6.85
CA GLN A 21 -8.89 19.77 -5.90
C GLN A 21 -7.55 19.97 -6.64
N LYS A 22 -6.93 21.15 -6.49
CA LYS A 22 -5.71 21.53 -7.22
C LYS A 22 -4.50 20.61 -6.97
N ASN A 23 -4.45 19.97 -5.80
CA ASN A 23 -3.35 19.09 -5.41
C ASN A 23 -3.60 17.62 -5.74
N PHE A 24 -4.68 17.32 -6.48
CA PHE A 24 -5.00 15.96 -6.89
C PHE A 24 -4.92 15.80 -8.40
N PHE A 25 -4.27 14.73 -8.86
CA PHE A 25 -4.09 14.42 -10.26
C PHE A 25 -4.84 13.15 -10.62
N TYR A 26 -5.52 13.15 -11.77
CA TYR A 26 -6.04 11.92 -12.33
C TYR A 26 -4.85 11.01 -12.68
N TYR A 27 -4.96 9.76 -12.32
CA TYR A 27 -3.97 8.74 -12.63
C TYR A 27 -4.63 7.36 -12.61
N ASP A 28 -4.59 6.68 -13.74
CA ASP A 28 -4.98 5.29 -13.88
C ASP A 28 -3.70 4.44 -14.01
N VAL A 29 -3.57 3.42 -13.14
CA VAL A 29 -2.37 2.58 -13.11
C VAL A 29 -2.22 1.70 -14.36
N GLU A 30 -3.31 1.45 -15.09
CA GLU A 30 -3.32 0.63 -16.30
C GLU A 30 -2.95 1.45 -17.55
N ASP A 31 -3.45 2.68 -17.65
CA ASP A 31 -3.37 3.47 -18.86
C ASP A 31 -2.33 4.60 -18.78
N ASP A 32 -2.01 5.10 -17.57
CA ASP A 32 -1.19 6.28 -17.40
C ASP A 32 0.25 5.95 -16.95
N ASN A 33 1.17 6.84 -17.30
CA ASN A 33 2.53 6.79 -16.79
C ASN A 33 2.66 7.63 -15.51
N VAL A 34 2.96 7.00 -14.39
CA VAL A 34 3.15 7.66 -13.08
C VAL A 34 4.20 8.78 -13.10
N LEU A 35 5.19 8.69 -13.99
CA LEU A 35 6.24 9.71 -14.13
C LEU A 35 5.69 11.07 -14.58
N THR A 36 4.53 11.12 -15.22
CA THR A 36 3.86 12.38 -15.59
C THR A 36 3.51 13.18 -14.33
N VAL A 37 2.96 12.52 -13.31
CA VAL A 37 2.61 13.16 -12.04
C VAL A 37 3.87 13.43 -11.21
N VAL A 38 4.75 12.45 -11.08
CA VAL A 38 5.93 12.55 -10.21
C VAL A 38 6.90 13.64 -10.68
N LYS A 39 7.15 13.76 -11.99
CA LYS A 39 8.00 14.81 -12.56
C LYS A 39 7.40 16.22 -12.42
N LYS A 40 6.07 16.33 -12.43
CA LYS A 40 5.35 17.58 -12.20
C LYS A 40 5.42 18.02 -10.74
N VAL A 41 5.22 17.09 -9.81
CA VAL A 41 5.17 17.38 -8.37
C VAL A 41 6.57 17.49 -7.77
N LYS A 42 7.53 16.67 -8.23
CA LYS A 42 8.90 16.53 -7.69
C LYS A 42 8.88 16.26 -6.18
N PRO A 43 8.24 15.18 -5.72
CA PRO A 43 8.06 14.93 -4.31
C PRO A 43 9.38 14.52 -3.64
N GLN A 44 9.52 14.84 -2.36
CA GLN A 44 10.60 14.31 -1.51
C GLN A 44 10.27 12.91 -0.98
N LEU A 45 8.96 12.62 -0.83
CA LEU A 45 8.45 11.33 -0.39
C LEU A 45 7.25 10.93 -1.25
N ILE A 46 7.27 9.70 -1.74
CA ILE A 46 6.12 9.05 -2.39
C ILE A 46 5.59 7.98 -1.45
N ILE A 47 4.30 8.00 -1.14
CA ILE A 47 3.63 6.91 -0.41
C ILE A 47 2.76 6.17 -1.42
N SER A 48 3.14 4.93 -1.74
CA SER A 48 2.42 4.13 -2.72
C SER A 48 1.36 3.25 -2.07
N CYS A 49 0.09 3.65 -2.27
CA CYS A 49 -1.12 2.93 -1.84
C CYS A 49 -1.94 2.47 -3.05
N LEU A 50 -1.31 2.15 -4.18
CA LEU A 50 -1.97 1.82 -5.43
C LEU A 50 -2.88 0.59 -5.31
N ARG A 51 -3.98 0.64 -6.06
CA ARG A 51 -4.89 -0.47 -6.33
C ARG A 51 -5.01 -0.67 -7.84
N GLY A 52 -5.39 -1.86 -8.26
CA GLY A 52 -5.53 -2.24 -9.67
C GLY A 52 -4.87 -3.58 -9.96
N PRO A 53 -4.77 -4.00 -11.22
CA PRO A 53 -4.13 -5.25 -11.62
C PRO A 53 -2.68 -5.34 -11.12
N PHE A 54 -2.26 -6.52 -10.69
CA PHE A 54 -0.95 -6.71 -10.07
C PHE A 54 0.20 -6.36 -11.03
N GLU A 55 0.08 -6.74 -12.30
CA GLU A 55 1.12 -6.46 -13.29
C GLU A 55 1.25 -4.96 -13.59
N ALA A 56 0.14 -4.23 -13.64
CA ALA A 56 0.16 -2.78 -13.80
C ALA A 56 0.84 -2.09 -12.59
N GLN A 57 0.54 -2.55 -11.37
CA GLN A 57 1.21 -2.05 -10.18
C GLN A 57 2.71 -2.36 -10.19
N VAL A 58 3.13 -3.55 -10.63
CA VAL A 58 4.56 -3.90 -10.77
C VAL A 58 5.25 -3.01 -11.79
N ALA A 59 4.62 -2.76 -12.95
CA ALA A 59 5.16 -1.86 -13.98
C ALA A 59 5.31 -0.42 -13.47
N CYS A 60 4.28 0.09 -12.77
CA CYS A 60 4.34 1.40 -12.12
C CYS A 60 5.52 1.51 -11.16
N HIS A 61 5.72 0.50 -10.29
CA HIS A 61 6.81 0.55 -9.32
C HIS A 61 8.20 0.45 -9.96
N LYS A 62 8.37 -0.20 -11.09
CA LYS A 62 9.62 -0.14 -11.86
C LYS A 62 9.95 1.30 -12.26
N HIS A 63 8.98 2.03 -12.80
CA HIS A 63 9.17 3.45 -13.13
C HIS A 63 9.51 4.30 -11.90
N LEU A 64 8.89 4.03 -10.74
CA LEU A 64 9.20 4.73 -9.50
C LEU A 64 10.61 4.40 -9.00
N VAL A 65 11.05 3.15 -9.08
CA VAL A 65 12.42 2.73 -8.73
C VAL A 65 13.44 3.48 -9.59
N ASP A 66 13.25 3.50 -10.91
CA ASP A 66 14.12 4.22 -11.84
C ASP A 66 14.16 5.73 -11.52
N TYR A 67 13.02 6.32 -11.18
CA TYR A 67 12.96 7.73 -10.79
C TYR A 67 13.75 7.99 -9.50
N ILE A 68 13.53 7.20 -8.46
CA ILE A 68 14.13 7.38 -7.13
C ILE A 68 15.65 7.18 -7.16
N GLN A 69 16.14 6.30 -8.01
CA GLN A 69 17.58 6.12 -8.23
C GLN A 69 18.27 7.42 -8.65
N ASN A 70 17.60 8.22 -9.48
CA ASN A 70 18.17 9.41 -10.14
C ASN A 70 17.80 10.72 -9.46
N PHE A 71 16.87 10.75 -8.52
CA PHE A 71 16.39 11.96 -7.87
C PHE A 71 16.43 11.85 -6.35
N ASP A 72 16.46 12.99 -5.66
CA ASP A 72 16.38 13.04 -4.20
C ASP A 72 14.93 12.88 -3.73
N CYS A 73 14.50 11.64 -3.74
CA CYS A 73 13.15 11.22 -3.40
C CYS A 73 13.21 9.86 -2.70
N ARG A 74 12.30 9.63 -1.74
CA ARG A 74 12.12 8.35 -1.05
C ARG A 74 10.79 7.73 -1.44
N LEU A 75 10.70 6.41 -1.42
CA LEU A 75 9.45 5.67 -1.61
C LEU A 75 9.09 4.90 -0.34
N MET A 76 7.92 5.16 0.20
CA MET A 76 7.26 4.28 1.16
C MET A 76 6.28 3.38 0.39
N PHE A 77 6.60 2.10 0.33
CA PHE A 77 5.75 1.09 -0.30
C PHE A 77 4.86 0.42 0.75
N ILE A 78 3.56 0.52 0.56
CA ILE A 78 2.58 -0.18 1.39
C ILE A 78 2.48 -1.64 0.92
N SER A 79 3.23 -2.50 1.61
CA SER A 79 3.22 -3.94 1.42
C SER A 79 2.19 -4.62 2.35
N SER A 80 2.33 -5.91 2.59
CA SER A 80 1.39 -6.71 3.39
C SER A 80 2.12 -7.78 4.17
N THR A 81 1.58 -8.20 5.31
CA THR A 81 2.04 -9.40 6.03
C THR A 81 1.83 -10.69 5.24
N ASN A 82 1.01 -10.68 4.18
CA ASN A 82 0.86 -11.82 3.26
C ASN A 82 2.16 -12.20 2.52
N VAL A 83 3.22 -11.41 2.61
CA VAL A 83 4.54 -11.81 2.11
C VAL A 83 5.15 -12.96 2.92
N PHE A 84 4.54 -13.31 4.06
CA PHE A 84 4.92 -14.40 4.94
C PHE A 84 3.86 -15.51 5.04
N ASP A 85 2.85 -15.52 4.18
CA ASP A 85 1.70 -16.43 4.30
C ASP A 85 2.02 -17.93 4.09
N ALA A 86 3.24 -18.27 3.65
CA ALA A 86 3.72 -19.64 3.61
C ALA A 86 4.29 -20.13 4.96
N PHE A 87 4.40 -19.24 5.98
CA PHE A 87 4.92 -19.60 7.31
C PHE A 87 3.78 -19.63 8.32
N GLU A 88 3.14 -20.79 8.47
CA GLU A 88 1.94 -20.95 9.31
C GLU A 88 2.24 -21.27 10.78
N HIS A 89 3.43 -21.77 11.09
CA HIS A 89 3.72 -22.32 12.41
C HIS A 89 4.44 -21.37 13.36
N TYR A 90 5.06 -20.32 12.85
CA TYR A 90 5.88 -19.39 13.63
C TYR A 90 5.58 -17.93 13.26
N ALA A 91 5.76 -17.05 14.24
CA ALA A 91 5.71 -15.61 14.00
C ALA A 91 6.88 -15.21 13.08
N SER A 92 6.59 -14.32 12.09
CA SER A 92 7.61 -13.77 11.20
C SER A 92 8.03 -12.39 11.65
N TYR A 93 9.31 -12.08 11.45
CA TYR A 93 9.93 -10.79 11.73
C TYR A 93 10.27 -10.06 10.44
N GLU A 94 10.59 -8.77 10.53
CA GLU A 94 10.87 -7.92 9.38
C GLU A 94 12.07 -8.38 8.54
N ILE A 95 13.05 -9.03 9.19
CA ILE A 95 14.28 -9.53 8.58
C ILE A 95 14.15 -10.94 7.98
N ASP A 96 13.02 -11.61 8.24
CA ASP A 96 12.81 -12.97 7.75
C ASP A 96 12.65 -12.98 6.23
N LYS A 97 13.03 -14.10 5.63
CA LYS A 97 12.86 -14.34 4.20
C LYS A 97 11.37 -14.33 3.87
N THR A 98 10.98 -13.50 2.92
CA THR A 98 9.62 -13.49 2.41
C THR A 98 9.33 -14.71 1.55
N LEU A 99 8.20 -15.37 1.79
CA LEU A 99 7.66 -16.46 1.00
C LEU A 99 6.14 -16.43 1.08
N SER A 100 5.49 -16.52 -0.07
CA SER A 100 4.03 -16.48 -0.15
C SER A 100 3.50 -17.50 -1.16
N GLU A 101 2.43 -18.19 -0.79
CA GLU A 101 1.68 -19.07 -1.67
C GLU A 101 0.57 -18.33 -2.43
N SER A 102 0.12 -17.19 -1.91
CA SER A 102 -0.92 -16.40 -2.55
C SER A 102 -0.39 -15.56 -3.73
N PRO A 103 -1.17 -15.38 -4.82
CA PRO A 103 -0.82 -14.46 -5.90
C PRO A 103 -0.60 -13.04 -5.40
N TYR A 104 -1.37 -12.61 -4.38
CA TYR A 104 -1.26 -11.31 -3.76
C TYR A 104 0.07 -11.12 -3.03
N GLY A 105 0.47 -12.07 -2.20
CA GLY A 105 1.76 -11.98 -1.50
C GLY A 105 2.94 -12.05 -2.47
N ARG A 106 2.88 -12.93 -3.49
CA ARG A 106 3.94 -13.01 -4.51
C ARG A 106 4.12 -11.70 -5.29
N PHE A 107 3.03 -11.02 -5.65
CA PHE A 107 3.11 -9.72 -6.30
C PHE A 107 3.74 -8.66 -5.39
N LYS A 108 3.41 -8.64 -4.10
CA LYS A 108 4.03 -7.75 -3.12
C LYS A 108 5.54 -8.02 -2.99
N ILE A 109 5.95 -9.28 -2.89
CA ILE A 109 7.36 -9.70 -2.84
C ILE A 109 8.10 -9.23 -4.10
N LYS A 110 7.50 -9.31 -5.28
CA LYS A 110 8.11 -8.86 -6.54
C LYS A 110 8.45 -7.36 -6.50
N ILE A 111 7.58 -6.54 -5.93
CA ILE A 111 7.85 -5.10 -5.74
C ILE A 111 8.89 -4.88 -4.64
N GLU A 112 8.79 -5.55 -3.50
CA GLU A 112 9.78 -5.44 -2.43
C GLU A 112 11.20 -5.74 -2.95
N ASN A 113 11.37 -6.83 -3.71
CA ASN A 113 12.65 -7.21 -4.31
C ASN A 113 13.20 -6.12 -5.24
N SER A 114 12.36 -5.40 -5.97
CA SER A 114 12.82 -4.28 -6.80
C SER A 114 13.28 -3.08 -5.96
N LEU A 115 12.69 -2.85 -4.80
CA LEU A 115 13.11 -1.80 -3.87
C LEU A 115 14.42 -2.14 -3.14
N LEU A 116 14.62 -3.42 -2.81
CA LEU A 116 15.85 -3.90 -2.14
C LEU A 116 17.12 -3.70 -2.99
N SER A 117 16.98 -3.42 -4.28
CA SER A 117 18.12 -3.04 -5.15
C SER A 117 18.58 -1.60 -4.96
N LEU A 118 17.79 -0.77 -4.28
CA LEU A 118 18.11 0.63 -3.98
C LEU A 118 18.94 0.75 -2.68
N ALA A 119 19.58 1.89 -2.50
CA ALA A 119 20.19 2.22 -1.20
C ALA A 119 19.11 2.26 -0.10
N PRO A 120 19.36 1.74 1.11
CA PRO A 120 18.39 1.68 2.20
C PRO A 120 17.74 3.02 2.57
N SER A 121 18.45 4.13 2.33
CA SER A 121 17.92 5.48 2.57
C SER A 121 16.83 5.90 1.58
N LYS A 122 16.67 5.20 0.46
CA LYS A 122 15.76 5.57 -0.64
C LYS A 122 14.36 4.97 -0.51
N TYR A 123 14.16 3.99 0.36
CA TYR A 123 12.85 3.35 0.49
C TYR A 123 12.48 2.99 1.93
N VAL A 124 11.20 2.75 2.14
CA VAL A 124 10.61 2.12 3.32
C VAL A 124 9.59 1.09 2.83
N ILE A 125 9.65 -0.12 3.36
CA ILE A 125 8.64 -1.17 3.11
C ILE A 125 7.78 -1.29 4.37
N ALA A 126 6.52 -0.88 4.28
CA ALA A 126 5.55 -1.01 5.36
C ALA A 126 4.68 -2.25 5.13
N ARG A 127 4.99 -3.37 5.77
CA ARG A 127 4.20 -4.60 5.71
C ARG A 127 3.02 -4.52 6.65
N LEU A 128 1.88 -4.11 6.10
CA LEU A 128 0.68 -3.89 6.90
C LEU A 128 -0.01 -5.21 7.25
N PRO A 129 -0.42 -5.36 8.50
CA PRO A 129 -1.35 -6.41 8.90
C PRO A 129 -2.78 -6.07 8.44
N MET A 130 -3.77 -6.80 8.92
CA MET A 130 -5.17 -6.43 8.72
C MET A 130 -5.48 -5.10 9.41
N VAL A 131 -5.97 -4.13 8.62
CA VAL A 131 -6.29 -2.78 9.12
C VAL A 131 -7.79 -2.67 9.34
N PHE A 132 -8.18 -2.34 10.57
CA PHE A 132 -9.56 -2.04 10.96
C PHE A 132 -9.75 -0.53 11.13
N GLY A 133 -10.94 -0.07 10.79
CA GLY A 133 -11.38 1.32 10.97
C GLY A 133 -12.80 1.49 10.46
N THR A 134 -13.47 2.55 10.88
CA THR A 134 -14.87 2.84 10.53
C THR A 134 -15.13 2.82 9.01
N ASN A 135 -14.12 3.16 8.22
CA ASN A 135 -14.21 3.18 6.76
C ASN A 135 -13.45 2.04 6.08
N ALA A 136 -12.89 1.11 6.84
CA ALA A 136 -12.16 -0.03 6.27
C ALA A 136 -13.12 -0.93 5.47
N PRO A 137 -12.74 -1.39 4.26
CA PRO A 137 -13.60 -2.23 3.44
C PRO A 137 -14.07 -3.50 4.17
N ARG A 138 -13.19 -4.12 4.93
CA ARG A 138 -13.52 -5.33 5.71
C ARG A 138 -14.56 -5.07 6.79
N THR A 139 -14.47 -3.94 7.50
CA THR A 139 -15.45 -3.54 8.51
C THR A 139 -16.82 -3.38 7.86
N LYS A 140 -16.89 -2.64 6.74
CA LYS A 140 -18.14 -2.43 6.01
C LYS A 140 -18.76 -3.71 5.44
N GLU A 141 -17.91 -4.63 5.00
CA GLU A 141 -18.36 -5.95 4.53
C GLU A 141 -19.02 -6.75 5.65
N ILE A 142 -18.40 -6.80 6.83
CA ILE A 142 -18.95 -7.47 8.01
C ILE A 142 -20.27 -6.80 8.45
N GLU A 143 -20.29 -5.47 8.54
CA GLU A 143 -21.50 -4.71 8.89
C GLU A 143 -22.65 -4.99 7.91
N ALA A 144 -22.37 -5.05 6.61
CA ALA A 144 -23.37 -5.35 5.58
C ALA A 144 -23.89 -6.79 5.70
N GLN A 145 -23.01 -7.77 5.98
CA GLN A 145 -23.43 -9.16 6.19
C GLN A 145 -24.31 -9.30 7.45
N VAL A 146 -23.93 -8.63 8.55
CA VAL A 146 -24.75 -8.60 9.77
C VAL A 146 -26.12 -7.99 9.48
N ALA A 147 -26.18 -6.85 8.81
CA ALA A 147 -27.42 -6.15 8.50
C ALA A 147 -28.36 -6.95 7.57
N SER A 148 -27.80 -7.75 6.66
CA SER A 148 -28.59 -8.60 5.74
C SER A 148 -28.94 -9.97 6.33
N GLY A 149 -28.46 -10.30 7.53
CA GLY A 149 -28.64 -11.64 8.09
C GLY A 149 -27.86 -12.74 7.36
N THR A 150 -26.90 -12.36 6.53
CA THR A 150 -26.05 -13.31 5.81
C THR A 150 -25.08 -13.97 6.79
N PRO A 151 -24.89 -15.31 6.77
CA PRO A 151 -23.94 -15.97 7.63
C PRO A 151 -22.52 -15.45 7.42
N ILE A 152 -21.82 -15.20 8.52
CA ILE A 152 -20.40 -14.82 8.51
C ILE A 152 -19.57 -16.08 8.76
N GLU A 153 -18.67 -16.37 7.83
CA GLU A 153 -17.71 -17.45 8.01
C GLU A 153 -16.64 -17.02 9.01
N VAL A 154 -16.44 -17.82 10.04
CA VAL A 154 -15.44 -17.58 11.08
C VAL A 154 -14.48 -18.76 11.20
N PHE A 155 -13.22 -18.47 11.42
CA PHE A 155 -12.14 -19.46 11.58
C PHE A 155 -11.61 -19.36 13.02
N PRO A 156 -12.12 -20.14 13.97
CA PRO A 156 -11.84 -19.96 15.39
C PRO A 156 -10.37 -20.17 15.79
N ASN A 157 -9.62 -20.88 14.96
CA ASN A 157 -8.19 -21.15 15.18
C ASN A 157 -7.26 -20.19 14.45
N THR A 158 -7.81 -19.18 13.76
CA THR A 158 -6.98 -18.23 13.02
C THR A 158 -6.45 -17.14 13.94
N ILE A 159 -5.13 -17.03 13.99
CA ILE A 159 -4.43 -15.93 14.66
C ILE A 159 -3.96 -14.95 13.60
N VAL A 160 -4.44 -13.72 13.68
CA VAL A 160 -4.05 -12.66 12.73
C VAL A 160 -3.50 -11.45 13.47
N ASN A 161 -2.50 -10.82 12.89
CA ASN A 161 -2.04 -9.53 13.36
C ASN A 161 -2.98 -8.43 12.82
N VAL A 162 -3.31 -7.47 13.67
CA VAL A 162 -4.25 -6.39 13.34
C VAL A 162 -3.76 -5.04 13.81
N THR A 163 -4.16 -3.99 13.11
CA THR A 163 -3.93 -2.60 13.54
C THR A 163 -5.15 -1.74 13.22
N SER A 164 -5.23 -0.53 13.77
CA SER A 164 -6.25 0.45 13.39
C SER A 164 -5.71 1.43 12.38
N ASP A 165 -6.60 2.00 11.55
CA ASP A 165 -6.29 3.07 10.60
C ASP A 165 -5.64 4.28 11.30
N ARG A 166 -6.13 4.64 12.50
CA ARG A 166 -5.57 5.71 13.31
C ARG A 166 -4.13 5.42 13.75
N LYS A 167 -3.87 4.21 14.26
CA LYS A 167 -2.53 3.81 14.69
C LYS A 167 -1.56 3.77 13.50
N LEU A 168 -2.03 3.25 12.36
CA LEU A 168 -1.25 3.23 11.12
C LEU A 168 -0.87 4.65 10.67
N SER A 169 -1.84 5.59 10.63
CA SER A 169 -1.56 6.98 10.26
C SER A 169 -0.52 7.64 11.16
N GLN A 170 -0.57 7.35 12.46
CA GLN A 170 0.45 7.83 13.40
C GLN A 170 1.84 7.25 13.09
N GLN A 171 1.93 5.96 12.78
CA GLN A 171 3.20 5.31 12.45
C GLN A 171 3.81 5.81 11.13
N VAL A 172 2.98 6.15 10.14
CA VAL A 172 3.44 6.72 8.87
C VAL A 172 3.97 8.15 9.04
N HIS A 173 3.55 8.87 10.08
CA HIS A 173 4.01 10.22 10.38
C HIS A 173 5.45 10.25 10.94
N TYR A 174 5.88 9.21 11.65
CA TYR A 174 7.23 9.08 12.21
C TYR A 174 8.23 8.55 11.18
#